data_4ffe2bd931002a660ef94a0424703086
#
_entry.id   4ffe2bd931002a660ef94a0424703086
#
_cell.length_a   1.000
_cell.length_b   1.000
_cell.length_c   1.000
_cell.angle_alpha   90.00
_cell.angle_beta   90.00
_cell.angle_gamma   90.00
#
_symmetry.space_group_name_H-M   'P 1'
#
loop_
_entity.id
_entity.type
_entity.pdbx_description
1 polymer ?
#
loop_
_entity_poly.entity_id
_entity_poly.type
_entity_poly.pdbx_seq_one_letter_code
_entity_poly.pdbx_strand_id
1 'polypeptide(L)'
;WSRILAKESDEELGNSNEPDNQHGEKLIENLRKIIRRDRKVLRLLTVNDIRQMLKELKRTDLNKNVPLILKKLTGAGPPVISDEFSRKVEQYFTKAIEIGEQQMKPNRTNRSYYPYYIYKIIEAITKDSDYQIRKILYYIYLQAQNTIIHSDQDWKIICESLDGITYKDTNRSLADRYAPN
;
A
#
# COMPACT_ATOMS: atom_id res chain seq x y z
N TRP A 1 -1.67 7.13 6.02
CA TRP A 1 -1.94 6.01 6.95
C TRP A 1 -3.37 5.46 6.85
N SER A 2 -4.41 6.29 6.78
CA SER A 2 -5.82 5.84 6.82
C SER A 2 -6.10 4.70 5.84
N ARG A 3 -5.65 4.80 4.60
CA ARG A 3 -5.82 3.75 3.58
C ARG A 3 -5.11 2.46 3.93
N ILE A 4 -3.86 2.55 4.40
CA ILE A 4 -3.05 1.38 4.76
C ILE A 4 -3.65 0.67 5.98
N LEU A 5 -4.13 1.44 6.96
CA LEU A 5 -4.70 0.92 8.20
C LEU A 5 -6.19 0.55 8.09
N ALA A 6 -6.78 0.65 6.90
CA ALA A 6 -8.20 0.40 6.65
C ALA A 6 -9.14 1.18 7.60
N LYS A 7 -8.81 2.46 7.84
CA LYS A 7 -9.58 3.40 8.67
C LYS A 7 -10.47 4.33 7.84
N GLU A 8 -10.62 4.04 6.54
CA GLU A 8 -11.40 4.84 5.62
C GLU A 8 -12.88 4.50 5.71
N SER A 9 -13.74 5.46 5.33
CA SER A 9 -15.18 5.28 5.29
C SER A 9 -15.64 4.54 4.03
N ASP A 10 -16.88 4.05 4.05
CA ASP A 10 -17.53 3.37 2.93
C ASP A 10 -17.71 4.25 1.70
N GLU A 11 -17.82 5.56 1.90
CA GLU A 11 -17.95 6.56 0.84
C GLU A 11 -16.78 6.53 -0.16
N GLU A 12 -15.60 6.15 0.29
CA GLU A 12 -14.43 6.02 -0.59
C GLU A 12 -14.47 4.82 -1.53
N LEU A 13 -15.37 3.88 -1.33
CA LEU A 13 -15.60 2.75 -2.25
C LEU A 13 -16.61 3.07 -3.36
N GLY A 14 -17.28 4.22 -3.28
CA GLY A 14 -18.21 4.72 -4.29
C GLY A 14 -17.57 5.68 -5.30
N ASN A 15 -18.24 5.90 -6.42
CA ASN A 15 -17.91 7.00 -7.32
C ASN A 15 -18.41 8.30 -6.71
N SER A 16 -17.59 9.34 -6.67
CA SER A 16 -17.85 10.65 -6.07
C SER A 16 -19.04 11.45 -6.64
N ASN A 17 -19.79 10.91 -7.58
CA ASN A 17 -20.87 11.59 -8.27
C ASN A 17 -22.29 11.07 -7.97
N GLU A 18 -22.45 10.10 -7.09
CA GLU A 18 -23.80 9.63 -6.67
C GLU A 18 -23.92 9.53 -5.14
N PRO A 19 -25.03 10.01 -4.58
CA PRO A 19 -25.22 10.07 -3.13
C PRO A 19 -25.73 8.74 -2.60
N ASP A 20 -24.93 7.66 -2.63
CA ASP A 20 -25.40 6.47 -1.91
C ASP A 20 -24.31 5.43 -1.62
N ASN A 21 -24.34 4.90 -0.40
CA ASN A 21 -23.61 3.71 0.09
C ASN A 21 -23.80 2.44 -0.79
N GLN A 22 -24.73 2.47 -1.74
CA GLN A 22 -25.10 1.34 -2.61
C GLN A 22 -23.93 0.84 -3.48
N HIS A 23 -23.00 1.71 -3.89
CA HIS A 23 -21.87 1.29 -4.76
C HIS A 23 -20.84 0.45 -4.02
N GLY A 24 -20.55 0.80 -2.79
CA GLY A 24 -19.65 0.03 -1.93
C GLY A 24 -20.22 -1.35 -1.60
N GLU A 25 -21.49 -1.41 -1.26
CA GLU A 25 -22.21 -2.67 -0.97
C GLU A 25 -22.30 -3.57 -2.21
N LYS A 26 -22.64 -2.99 -3.37
CA LYS A 26 -22.70 -3.72 -4.65
C LYS A 26 -21.33 -4.29 -5.05
N LEU A 27 -20.26 -3.55 -4.80
CA LEU A 27 -18.90 -4.05 -5.01
C LEU A 27 -18.62 -5.26 -4.12
N ILE A 28 -18.88 -5.14 -2.82
CA ILE A 28 -18.67 -6.23 -1.85
C ILE A 28 -19.51 -7.45 -2.23
N GLU A 29 -20.75 -7.27 -2.68
CA GLU A 29 -21.58 -8.38 -3.15
C GLU A 29 -21.01 -9.06 -4.39
N ASN A 30 -20.50 -8.29 -5.37
CA ASN A 30 -19.87 -8.84 -6.57
C ASN A 30 -18.59 -9.63 -6.21
N LEU A 31 -17.78 -9.12 -5.28
CA LEU A 31 -16.61 -9.85 -4.79
C LEU A 31 -17.02 -11.15 -4.08
N ARG A 32 -18.09 -11.15 -3.28
CA ARG A 32 -18.62 -12.36 -2.66
C ARG A 32 -19.09 -13.39 -3.67
N LYS A 33 -19.68 -12.97 -4.81
CA LYS A 33 -20.06 -13.87 -5.93
C LYS A 33 -18.83 -14.55 -6.52
N ILE A 34 -17.75 -13.80 -6.78
CA ILE A 34 -16.48 -14.35 -7.28
C ILE A 34 -15.89 -15.34 -6.27
N ILE A 35 -15.82 -14.98 -4.99
CA ILE A 35 -15.32 -15.84 -3.91
C ILE A 35 -16.06 -17.18 -3.88
N ARG A 36 -17.41 -17.15 -3.97
CA ARG A 36 -18.24 -18.39 -4.02
C ARG A 36 -17.99 -19.19 -5.28
N ARG A 37 -17.96 -18.54 -6.45
CA ARG A 37 -17.68 -19.17 -7.74
C ARG A 37 -16.35 -19.91 -7.72
N ASP A 38 -15.30 -19.27 -7.20
CA ASP A 38 -13.93 -19.80 -7.17
C ASP A 38 -13.66 -20.66 -5.94
N ARG A 39 -14.67 -20.90 -5.11
CA ARG A 39 -14.59 -21.70 -3.86
C ARG A 39 -13.46 -21.23 -2.91
N LYS A 40 -13.19 -19.94 -2.90
CA LYS A 40 -12.17 -19.36 -2.01
C LYS A 40 -12.67 -19.30 -0.56
N VAL A 41 -11.76 -19.57 0.37
CA VAL A 41 -12.07 -19.52 1.82
C VAL A 41 -11.84 -18.10 2.32
N LEU A 42 -12.87 -17.44 2.84
CA LEU A 42 -12.83 -16.03 3.28
C LEU A 42 -11.65 -15.71 4.20
N ARG A 43 -11.38 -16.54 5.21
CA ARG A 43 -10.30 -16.33 6.18
C ARG A 43 -8.89 -16.44 5.59
N LEU A 44 -8.76 -17.02 4.39
CA LEU A 44 -7.49 -17.20 3.69
C LEU A 44 -7.29 -16.19 2.57
N LEU A 45 -8.24 -15.26 2.36
CA LEU A 45 -8.11 -14.23 1.34
C LEU A 45 -6.91 -13.33 1.62
N THR A 46 -6.13 -13.13 0.59
CA THR A 46 -4.97 -12.24 0.61
C THR A 46 -5.25 -10.91 -0.09
N VAL A 47 -4.38 -9.95 0.12
CA VAL A 47 -4.38 -8.69 -0.64
C VAL A 47 -4.31 -8.94 -2.15
N ASN A 48 -3.55 -9.93 -2.59
CA ASN A 48 -3.43 -10.29 -4.00
C ASN A 48 -4.73 -10.88 -4.56
N ASP A 49 -5.43 -11.71 -3.80
CA ASP A 49 -6.75 -12.23 -4.22
C ASP A 49 -7.72 -11.09 -4.51
N ILE A 50 -7.78 -10.10 -3.60
CA ILE A 50 -8.65 -8.94 -3.80
C ILE A 50 -8.26 -8.16 -5.06
N ARG A 51 -6.97 -7.93 -5.28
CA ARG A 51 -6.49 -7.23 -6.49
C ARG A 51 -6.86 -7.96 -7.77
N GLN A 52 -6.75 -9.30 -7.79
CA GLN A 52 -7.15 -10.10 -8.95
C GLN A 52 -8.66 -10.01 -9.21
N MET A 53 -9.48 -10.10 -8.17
CA MET A 53 -10.93 -9.94 -8.29
C MET A 53 -11.32 -8.53 -8.75
N LEU A 54 -10.66 -7.48 -8.26
CA LEU A 54 -10.86 -6.10 -8.74
C LEU A 54 -10.48 -5.95 -10.21
N LYS A 55 -9.41 -6.61 -10.66
CA LYS A 55 -9.02 -6.64 -12.08
C LYS A 55 -10.09 -7.31 -12.94
N GLU A 56 -10.65 -8.43 -12.50
CA GLU A 56 -11.76 -9.12 -13.18
C GLU A 56 -13.00 -8.22 -13.30
N LEU A 57 -13.33 -7.50 -12.24
CA LEU A 57 -14.43 -6.54 -12.21
C LEU A 57 -14.12 -5.22 -12.95
N LYS A 58 -12.93 -5.06 -13.53
CA LYS A 58 -12.43 -3.83 -14.16
C LYS A 58 -12.45 -2.61 -13.21
N ARG A 59 -12.20 -2.86 -11.91
CA ARG A 59 -12.18 -1.87 -10.83
C ARG A 59 -10.78 -1.73 -10.20
N THR A 60 -9.75 -1.71 -11.04
CA THR A 60 -8.34 -1.50 -10.60
C THR A 60 -8.10 -0.12 -9.98
N ASP A 61 -8.98 0.84 -10.22
CA ASP A 61 -9.03 2.14 -9.55
C ASP A 61 -9.11 2.00 -8.02
N LEU A 62 -9.70 0.91 -7.52
CA LEU A 62 -9.86 0.61 -6.10
C LEU A 62 -8.68 -0.15 -5.46
N ASN A 63 -7.60 -0.39 -6.19
CA ASN A 63 -6.43 -1.08 -5.63
C ASN A 63 -5.83 -0.37 -4.39
N LYS A 64 -6.01 0.92 -4.28
CA LYS A 64 -5.63 1.71 -3.09
C LYS A 64 -6.50 1.42 -1.86
N ASN A 65 -7.72 0.93 -2.06
CA ASN A 65 -8.72 0.64 -1.01
C ASN A 65 -8.74 -0.86 -0.62
N VAL A 66 -7.85 -1.68 -1.17
CA VAL A 66 -7.79 -3.13 -0.88
C VAL A 66 -7.77 -3.46 0.62
N PRO A 67 -7.04 -2.74 1.50
CA PRO A 67 -7.08 -3.00 2.93
C PRO A 67 -8.50 -2.91 3.52
N LEU A 68 -9.27 -1.88 3.14
CA LEU A 68 -10.64 -1.68 3.58
C LEU A 68 -11.57 -2.79 3.04
N ILE A 69 -11.43 -3.12 1.75
CA ILE A 69 -12.21 -4.19 1.10
C ILE A 69 -11.96 -5.53 1.80
N LEU A 70 -10.69 -5.88 2.04
CA LEU A 70 -10.32 -7.11 2.74
C LEU A 70 -10.91 -7.16 4.15
N LYS A 71 -10.82 -6.07 4.91
CA LYS A 71 -11.42 -5.94 6.23
C LYS A 71 -12.95 -6.15 6.20
N LYS A 72 -13.65 -5.58 5.22
CA LYS A 72 -15.10 -5.75 5.06
C LYS A 72 -15.52 -7.17 4.70
N LEU A 73 -14.71 -7.85 3.90
CA LEU A 73 -15.00 -9.23 3.49
C LEU A 73 -14.69 -10.25 4.59
N THR A 74 -13.59 -10.08 5.31
CA THR A 74 -13.05 -11.09 6.24
C THR A 74 -13.22 -10.74 7.71
N GLY A 75 -13.50 -9.48 8.03
CA GLY A 75 -13.44 -8.94 9.38
C GLY A 75 -12.00 -8.70 9.90
N ALA A 76 -10.98 -9.18 9.18
CA ALA A 76 -9.58 -9.03 9.56
C ALA A 76 -8.99 -7.75 8.95
N GLY A 77 -8.49 -6.87 9.82
CA GLY A 77 -7.78 -5.67 9.39
C GLY A 77 -6.28 -5.91 9.17
N PRO A 78 -5.56 -4.89 8.68
CA PRO A 78 -4.10 -4.91 8.64
C PRO A 78 -3.51 -5.04 10.05
N PRO A 79 -2.21 -5.36 10.16
CA PRO A 79 -1.53 -5.44 11.44
C PRO A 79 -1.70 -4.16 12.26
N VAL A 80 -1.88 -4.30 13.56
CA VAL A 80 -1.84 -3.17 14.49
C VAL A 80 -0.39 -2.72 14.64
N ILE A 81 -0.14 -1.44 14.44
CA ILE A 81 1.16 -0.81 14.66
C ILE A 81 1.07 0.15 15.84
N SER A 82 2.15 0.23 16.62
CA SER A 82 2.22 1.15 17.75
C SER A 82 2.31 2.60 17.31
N ASP A 83 1.85 3.52 18.17
CA ASP A 83 1.98 4.96 17.94
C ASP A 83 3.44 5.39 17.84
N GLU A 84 4.34 4.73 18.59
CA GLU A 84 5.77 4.97 18.51
C GLU A 84 6.32 4.64 17.13
N PHE A 85 5.95 3.48 16.58
CA PHE A 85 6.35 3.08 15.24
C PHE A 85 5.77 4.03 14.18
N SER A 86 4.48 4.41 14.29
CA SER A 86 3.85 5.38 13.40
C SER A 86 4.60 6.70 13.38
N ARG A 87 4.90 7.26 14.57
CA ARG A 87 5.67 8.51 14.69
C ARG A 87 7.06 8.40 14.09
N LYS A 88 7.74 7.26 14.27
CA LYS A 88 9.04 7.03 13.67
C LYS A 88 8.96 7.04 12.13
N VAL A 89 7.97 6.38 11.55
CA VAL A 89 7.75 6.41 10.09
C VAL A 89 7.46 7.83 9.62
N GLU A 90 6.62 8.58 10.32
CA GLU A 90 6.27 9.96 9.99
C GLU A 90 7.49 10.89 10.03
N GLN A 91 8.37 10.75 11.04
CA GLN A 91 9.61 11.50 11.13
C GLN A 91 10.53 11.26 9.94
N TYR A 92 10.75 10.00 9.57
CA TYR A 92 11.55 9.68 8.39
C TYR A 92 10.88 10.15 7.09
N PHE A 93 9.56 10.05 7.02
CA PHE A 93 8.80 10.50 5.86
C PHE A 93 8.94 12.03 5.65
N THR A 94 8.77 12.82 6.71
CA THR A 94 8.93 14.28 6.65
C THR A 94 10.33 14.65 6.16
N LYS A 95 11.38 14.07 6.75
CA LYS A 95 12.77 14.30 6.33
C LYS A 95 13.01 13.88 4.87
N ALA A 96 12.49 12.73 4.45
CA ALA A 96 12.64 12.25 3.08
C ALA A 96 11.99 13.20 2.06
N ILE A 97 10.83 13.76 2.39
CA ILE A 97 10.17 14.76 1.53
C ILE A 97 10.98 16.05 1.47
N GLU A 98 11.45 16.57 2.60
CA GLU A 98 12.29 17.79 2.66
C GLU A 98 13.57 17.63 1.82
N ILE A 99 14.28 16.51 1.96
CA ILE A 99 15.46 16.20 1.15
C ILE A 99 15.10 16.11 -0.33
N GLY A 100 14.02 15.43 -0.66
CA GLY A 100 13.53 15.30 -2.03
C GLY A 100 13.20 16.65 -2.68
N GLU A 101 12.53 17.54 -1.97
CA GLU A 101 12.19 18.88 -2.45
C GLU A 101 13.45 19.75 -2.67
N GLN A 102 14.48 19.58 -1.85
CA GLN A 102 15.74 20.33 -1.97
C GLN A 102 16.63 19.82 -3.11
N GLN A 103 16.64 18.51 -3.35
CA GLN A 103 17.58 17.87 -4.29
C GLN A 103 16.97 17.63 -5.69
N MET A 104 15.64 17.61 -5.79
CA MET A 104 14.97 17.41 -7.10
C MET A 104 14.81 18.72 -7.85
N LYS A 105 15.02 18.64 -9.16
CA LYS A 105 14.90 19.81 -10.06
C LYS A 105 13.51 20.44 -9.96
N PRO A 106 13.38 21.79 -9.91
CA PRO A 106 12.11 22.51 -9.72
C PRO A 106 11.06 22.29 -10.81
N ASN A 107 11.41 21.68 -11.95
CA ASN A 107 10.52 21.46 -13.09
C ASN A 107 9.86 20.07 -13.13
N ARG A 108 9.92 19.29 -12.04
CA ARG A 108 9.29 17.96 -12.02
C ARG A 108 7.79 18.10 -11.74
N THR A 109 6.96 17.89 -12.74
CA THR A 109 5.48 17.92 -12.64
C THR A 109 4.89 16.70 -11.91
N ASN A 110 5.63 15.61 -11.79
CA ASN A 110 5.19 14.40 -11.08
C ASN A 110 5.65 14.44 -9.62
N ARG A 111 4.69 14.70 -8.73
CA ARG A 111 4.91 14.54 -7.29
C ARG A 111 5.27 13.08 -6.98
N SER A 112 6.25 12.91 -6.09
CA SER A 112 6.63 11.61 -5.56
C SER A 112 5.42 10.84 -5.02
N TYR A 113 5.36 9.55 -5.32
CA TYR A 113 4.26 8.71 -4.86
C TYR A 113 4.48 8.35 -3.38
N TYR A 114 3.82 9.06 -2.49
CA TYR A 114 3.99 8.94 -1.04
C TYR A 114 3.88 7.51 -0.47
N PRO A 115 2.97 6.64 -0.94
CA PRO A 115 2.96 5.25 -0.50
C PRO A 115 4.27 4.50 -0.77
N TYR A 116 4.99 4.84 -1.84
CA TYR A 116 6.30 4.26 -2.12
C TYR A 116 7.31 4.64 -1.03
N TYR A 117 7.39 5.91 -0.63
CA TYR A 117 8.31 6.33 0.44
C TYR A 117 7.97 5.69 1.79
N ILE A 118 6.67 5.61 2.13
CA ILE A 118 6.22 4.92 3.34
C ILE A 118 6.67 3.45 3.31
N TYR A 119 6.50 2.76 2.16
CA TYR A 119 6.96 1.39 1.97
C TYR A 119 8.46 1.25 2.22
N LYS A 120 9.27 2.10 1.58
CA LYS A 120 10.74 2.07 1.68
C LYS A 120 11.24 2.39 3.08
N ILE A 121 10.61 3.33 3.77
CA ILE A 121 10.94 3.66 5.16
C ILE A 121 10.65 2.46 6.06
N ILE A 122 9.45 1.89 5.98
CA ILE A 122 9.09 0.72 6.79
C ILE A 122 10.04 -0.44 6.51
N GLU A 123 10.34 -0.71 5.24
CA GLU A 123 11.28 -1.74 4.83
C GLU A 123 12.66 -1.53 5.46
N ALA A 124 13.16 -0.29 5.50
CA ALA A 124 14.49 0.05 5.98
C ALA A 124 14.60 0.03 7.52
N ILE A 125 13.55 0.48 8.24
CA ILE A 125 13.59 0.58 9.71
C ILE A 125 13.13 -0.69 10.42
N THR A 126 12.63 -1.70 9.70
CA THR A 126 12.22 -2.99 10.26
C THR A 126 13.25 -4.07 9.92
N LYS A 127 13.55 -4.94 10.89
CA LYS A 127 14.35 -6.13 10.66
C LYS A 127 13.49 -7.25 10.03
N ASP A 128 14.12 -8.20 9.36
CA ASP A 128 13.41 -9.36 8.82
C ASP A 128 12.70 -10.19 9.90
N SER A 129 13.24 -10.17 11.15
CA SER A 129 12.61 -10.77 12.33
C SER A 129 11.31 -10.09 12.76
N ASP A 130 11.06 -8.84 12.36
CA ASP A 130 9.87 -8.07 12.74
C ASP A 130 8.66 -8.42 11.85
N TYR A 131 8.44 -9.71 11.65
CA TYR A 131 7.47 -10.27 10.71
C TYR A 131 6.07 -9.67 10.86
N GLN A 132 5.59 -9.44 12.10
CA GLN A 132 4.25 -8.89 12.33
C GLN A 132 4.11 -7.46 11.82
N ILE A 133 5.12 -6.62 12.03
CA ILE A 133 5.12 -5.24 11.53
C ILE A 133 5.31 -5.23 10.01
N ARG A 134 6.22 -6.06 9.49
CA ARG A 134 6.48 -6.14 8.04
C ARG A 134 5.28 -6.59 7.22
N LYS A 135 4.32 -7.30 7.82
CA LYS A 135 3.05 -7.62 7.15
C LYS A 135 2.34 -6.39 6.58
N ILE A 136 2.53 -5.21 7.17
CA ILE A 136 1.90 -3.98 6.67
C ILE A 136 2.36 -3.63 5.25
N LEU A 137 3.58 -4.04 4.86
CA LEU A 137 4.11 -3.82 3.51
C LEU A 137 3.21 -4.43 2.42
N TYR A 138 2.52 -5.54 2.71
CA TYR A 138 1.59 -6.17 1.77
C TYR A 138 0.34 -5.32 1.49
N TYR A 139 -0.04 -4.48 2.44
CA TYR A 139 -1.21 -3.60 2.33
C TYR A 139 -0.91 -2.32 1.56
N ILE A 140 0.36 -1.94 1.44
CA ILE A 140 0.76 -0.76 0.69
C ILE A 140 0.68 -1.07 -0.81
N TYR A 141 -0.12 -0.29 -1.54
CA TYR A 141 -0.20 -0.39 -2.98
C TYR A 141 0.99 0.34 -3.62
N LEU A 142 1.80 -0.37 -4.38
CA LEU A 142 2.87 0.18 -5.19
C LEU A 142 2.41 0.28 -6.65
N GLN A 143 2.87 1.32 -7.33
CA GLN A 143 2.59 1.55 -8.75
C GLN A 143 3.24 0.51 -9.65
N ALA A 144 2.97 0.59 -10.96
CA ALA A 144 3.58 -0.28 -11.95
C ALA A 144 5.11 -0.17 -11.96
N GLN A 145 5.78 -1.24 -12.35
CA GLN A 145 7.24 -1.39 -12.29
C GLN A 145 8.01 -0.23 -12.93
N ASN A 146 7.55 0.25 -14.09
CA ASN A 146 8.20 1.38 -14.77
C ASN A 146 8.21 2.67 -13.93
N THR A 147 7.15 2.90 -13.14
CA THR A 147 7.07 4.06 -12.25
C THR A 147 7.95 3.87 -11.03
N ILE A 148 8.06 2.62 -10.54
CA ILE A 148 8.92 2.27 -9.39
C ILE A 148 10.39 2.54 -9.71
N ILE A 149 10.86 2.25 -10.92
CA ILE A 149 12.26 2.50 -11.32
C ILE A 149 12.64 3.97 -11.12
N HIS A 150 11.78 4.89 -11.53
CA HIS A 150 12.04 6.32 -11.31
C HIS A 150 12.00 6.71 -9.84
N SER A 151 11.07 6.12 -9.08
CA SER A 151 10.99 6.34 -7.63
C SER A 151 12.21 5.78 -6.88
N ASP A 152 12.78 4.66 -7.35
CA ASP A 152 14.01 4.07 -6.79
C ASP A 152 15.22 4.97 -7.01
N GLN A 153 15.32 5.61 -8.17
CA GLN A 153 16.39 6.59 -8.45
C GLN A 153 16.33 7.76 -7.48
N ASP A 154 15.13 8.31 -7.28
CA ASP A 154 14.92 9.40 -6.32
C ASP A 154 15.21 8.96 -4.89
N TRP A 155 14.73 7.77 -4.53
CA TRP A 155 14.95 7.20 -3.19
C TRP A 155 16.43 6.97 -2.89
N LYS A 156 17.21 6.56 -3.90
CA LYS A 156 18.65 6.39 -3.75
C LYS A 156 19.33 7.71 -3.38
N ILE A 157 18.99 8.79 -4.07
CA ILE A 157 19.50 10.14 -3.78
C ILE A 157 19.11 10.58 -2.36
N ILE A 158 17.84 10.35 -1.96
CA ILE A 158 17.35 10.70 -0.63
C ILE A 158 18.12 9.93 0.45
N CYS A 159 18.40 8.63 0.23
CA CYS A 159 19.13 7.81 1.19
C CYS A 159 20.57 8.29 1.42
N GLU A 160 21.21 8.96 0.46
CA GLU A 160 22.55 9.53 0.63
C GLU A 160 22.61 10.63 1.70
N SER A 161 21.46 11.30 1.95
CA SER A 161 21.34 12.40 2.93
C SER A 161 20.42 12.05 4.11
N LEU A 162 19.82 10.86 4.13
CA LEU A 162 18.88 10.44 5.17
C LEU A 162 19.55 9.48 6.16
N ASP A 163 20.00 10.04 7.28
CA ASP A 163 20.69 9.26 8.33
C ASP A 163 19.84 8.08 8.83
N GLY A 164 20.49 6.93 9.00
CA GLY A 164 19.88 5.71 9.54
C GLY A 164 19.04 4.92 8.55
N ILE A 165 18.99 5.32 7.28
CA ILE A 165 18.34 4.60 6.19
C ILE A 165 19.38 4.16 5.16
N THR A 166 19.41 2.87 4.85
CA THR A 166 20.25 2.32 3.78
C THR A 166 19.40 2.02 2.55
N TYR A 167 19.87 2.45 1.39
CA TYR A 167 19.21 2.15 0.13
C TYR A 167 19.13 0.63 -0.11
N LYS A 168 17.95 0.17 -0.50
CA LYS A 168 17.69 -1.19 -0.94
C LYS A 168 16.88 -1.14 -2.23
N ASP A 169 17.25 -1.93 -3.23
CA ASP A 169 16.56 -1.99 -4.50
C ASP A 169 15.14 -2.58 -4.35
N THR A 170 14.13 -1.91 -4.92
CA THR A 170 12.72 -2.32 -4.77
C THR A 170 12.40 -3.58 -5.57
N ASN A 171 13.07 -3.83 -6.70
CA ASN A 171 12.83 -5.05 -7.47
C ASN A 171 13.19 -6.30 -6.67
N ARG A 172 14.25 -6.23 -5.88
CA ARG A 172 14.68 -7.32 -5.00
C ARG A 172 13.66 -7.57 -3.90
N SER A 173 13.16 -6.50 -3.27
CA SER A 173 12.14 -6.62 -2.23
C SER A 173 10.76 -7.04 -2.77
N LEU A 174 10.44 -6.73 -4.02
CA LEU A 174 9.22 -7.22 -4.66
C LEU A 174 9.31 -8.71 -5.01
N ALA A 175 10.46 -9.20 -5.43
CA ALA A 175 10.67 -10.64 -5.65
C ALA A 175 10.47 -11.42 -4.35
N ASP A 176 11.04 -10.94 -3.23
CA ASP A 176 10.84 -11.53 -1.90
C ASP A 176 9.37 -11.46 -1.45
N ARG A 177 8.65 -10.40 -1.84
CA ARG A 177 7.24 -10.19 -1.51
C ARG A 177 6.29 -11.15 -2.19
N TYR A 178 6.62 -11.60 -3.39
CA TYR A 178 5.82 -12.51 -4.20
C TYR A 178 6.34 -13.95 -4.19
N ALA A 179 7.42 -14.21 -3.44
CA ALA A 179 7.90 -15.57 -3.24
C ALA A 179 6.78 -16.41 -2.59
N PRO A 180 6.48 -17.60 -3.10
CA PRO A 180 5.54 -18.51 -2.45
C PRO A 180 6.14 -18.91 -1.09
N ASN A 181 5.33 -18.80 -0.04
CA ASN A 181 5.63 -19.39 1.28
C ASN A 181 5.63 -20.90 1.18
#